data_75c60a1e6355e94afd1facb9da1b7f94
#
_entry.id   75c60a1e6355e94afd1facb9da1b7f94
#
_cell.length_a   1.000
_cell.length_b   1.000
_cell.length_c   1.000
_cell.angle_alpha   90.00
_cell.angle_beta   90.00
_cell.angle_gamma   90.00
#
_symmetry.space_group_name_H-M   'P 1'
#
loop_
_entity.id
_entity.type
_entity.pdbx_description
1 polymer ?
#
loop_
_entity_poly.entity_id
_entity_poly.type
_entity_poly.pdbx_seq_one_letter_code
_entity_poly.pdbx_strand_id
1 'polypeptide(L)'
;ALSTITIIANLLADIKDNQFKDLLIQKLEQTSEGTLKKELLRIVWESSLDYSSYLDHFLQILQEDDFTVAFEASTVIENLVPHLMPEQRTKLTNILQIFPEDKKFLAENILEELSYQE
;
A
#
# COMPACT_ATOMS: atom_id res chain seq x y z
N ALA A 1 -24.79 -15.61 4.42
CA ALA A 1 -24.66 -15.36 2.98
C ALA A 1 -23.65 -14.26 2.71
N LEU A 2 -22.89 -14.38 1.63
CA LEU A 2 -21.97 -13.34 1.22
C LEU A 2 -22.74 -12.13 0.71
N SER A 3 -22.25 -10.94 1.03
CA SER A 3 -22.82 -9.71 0.50
C SER A 3 -22.58 -9.64 -1.01
N THR A 4 -23.43 -8.90 -1.71
CA THR A 4 -23.25 -8.65 -3.14
C THR A 4 -21.88 -8.03 -3.43
N ILE A 5 -21.45 -7.12 -2.57
CA ILE A 5 -20.15 -6.47 -2.72
C ILE A 5 -19.01 -7.49 -2.63
N THR A 6 -19.08 -8.41 -1.68
CA THR A 6 -18.07 -9.45 -1.52
C THR A 6 -18.01 -10.37 -2.74
N ILE A 7 -19.17 -10.77 -3.26
CA ILE A 7 -19.23 -11.61 -4.47
C ILE A 7 -18.62 -10.89 -5.64
N ILE A 8 -18.98 -9.63 -5.85
CA ILE A 8 -18.44 -8.82 -6.94
C ILE A 8 -16.92 -8.67 -6.81
N ALA A 9 -16.44 -8.37 -5.60
CA ALA A 9 -15.02 -8.21 -5.36
C ALA A 9 -14.25 -9.51 -5.70
N ASN A 10 -14.78 -10.66 -5.30
CA ASN A 10 -14.13 -11.95 -5.59
C ASN A 10 -14.08 -12.23 -7.08
N LEU A 11 -15.16 -11.95 -7.79
CA LEU A 11 -15.22 -12.15 -9.24
C LEU A 11 -14.24 -11.23 -9.97
N LEU A 12 -14.18 -9.96 -9.55
CA LEU A 12 -13.25 -9.02 -10.16
C LEU A 12 -11.80 -9.42 -9.91
N ALA A 13 -11.49 -9.88 -8.69
CA ALA A 13 -10.14 -10.34 -8.37
C ALA A 13 -9.74 -11.54 -9.22
N ASP A 14 -10.64 -12.50 -9.40
CA ASP A 14 -10.35 -13.74 -10.14
C ASP A 14 -10.19 -13.50 -11.64
N ILE A 15 -11.01 -12.64 -12.22
CA ILE A 15 -11.13 -12.50 -13.67
C ILE A 15 -10.29 -11.36 -14.21
N LYS A 16 -10.16 -10.26 -13.48
CA LYS A 16 -9.56 -9.02 -13.98
C LYS A 16 -8.65 -8.37 -12.95
N ASP A 17 -7.77 -9.15 -12.38
CA ASP A 17 -6.86 -8.69 -11.31
C ASP A 17 -6.15 -7.39 -11.65
N ASN A 18 -5.52 -7.30 -12.83
CA ASN A 18 -4.76 -6.12 -13.22
C ASN A 18 -5.65 -4.91 -13.41
N GLN A 19 -6.83 -5.10 -14.00
CA GLN A 19 -7.79 -4.00 -14.19
C GLN A 19 -8.33 -3.51 -12.85
N PHE A 20 -8.60 -4.43 -11.93
CA PHE A 20 -9.07 -4.07 -10.59
C PHE A 20 -8.01 -3.24 -9.86
N LYS A 21 -6.76 -3.67 -9.90
CA LYS A 21 -5.66 -2.94 -9.27
C LYS A 21 -5.52 -1.53 -9.84
N ASP A 22 -5.52 -1.42 -11.16
CA ASP A 22 -5.41 -0.12 -11.83
C ASP A 22 -6.54 0.82 -11.46
N LEU A 23 -7.77 0.33 -11.41
CA LEU A 23 -8.93 1.13 -11.01
C LEU A 23 -8.82 1.61 -9.58
N LEU A 24 -8.37 0.74 -8.68
CA LEU A 24 -8.22 1.09 -7.27
C LEU A 24 -7.15 2.16 -7.08
N ILE A 25 -6.01 2.02 -7.74
CA ILE A 25 -4.94 3.02 -7.68
C ILE A 25 -5.40 4.34 -8.28
N GLN A 26 -6.10 4.31 -9.42
CA GLN A 26 -6.68 5.50 -10.01
C GLN A 26 -7.60 6.23 -9.03
N LYS A 27 -8.44 5.46 -8.34
CA LYS A 27 -9.36 6.03 -7.36
C LYS A 27 -8.63 6.68 -6.21
N LEU A 28 -7.54 6.06 -5.75
CA LEU A 28 -6.67 6.63 -4.71
C LEU A 28 -6.09 7.98 -5.16
N GLU A 29 -5.60 8.04 -6.39
CA GLU A 29 -5.01 9.26 -6.94
C GLU A 29 -6.02 10.40 -7.06
N GLN A 30 -7.26 10.07 -7.37
CA GLN A 30 -8.33 11.06 -7.56
C GLN A 30 -8.97 11.50 -6.25
N THR A 31 -8.69 10.81 -5.16
CA THR A 31 -9.37 11.05 -3.88
C THR A 31 -8.51 11.97 -3.02
N SER A 32 -9.10 13.08 -2.54
CA SER A 32 -8.44 13.99 -1.60
C SER A 32 -8.97 13.85 -0.18
N GLU A 33 -10.08 13.16 0.01
CA GLU A 33 -10.74 13.01 1.31
C GLU A 33 -10.06 11.88 2.09
N GLY A 34 -9.54 12.21 3.29
CA GLY A 34 -8.71 11.30 4.07
C GLY A 34 -9.39 10.02 4.52
N THR A 35 -10.66 10.10 4.91
CA THR A 35 -11.40 8.91 5.36
C THR A 35 -11.54 7.91 4.20
N LEU A 36 -11.85 8.41 3.02
CA LEU A 36 -11.99 7.55 1.84
C LEU A 36 -10.63 6.97 1.42
N LYS A 37 -9.56 7.76 1.50
CA LYS A 37 -8.21 7.25 1.23
C LYS A 37 -7.87 6.08 2.15
N LYS A 38 -8.17 6.20 3.44
CA LYS A 38 -7.91 5.12 4.40
C LYS A 38 -8.68 3.85 4.05
N GLU A 39 -9.94 3.99 3.67
CA GLU A 39 -10.75 2.85 3.27
C GLU A 39 -10.20 2.17 2.02
N LEU A 40 -9.79 2.94 1.03
CA LEU A 40 -9.20 2.41 -0.20
C LEU A 40 -7.89 1.69 0.09
N LEU A 41 -7.04 2.27 0.93
CA LEU A 41 -5.77 1.62 1.33
C LEU A 41 -6.03 0.32 2.08
N ARG A 42 -7.07 0.28 2.90
CA ARG A 42 -7.45 -0.94 3.60
C ARG A 42 -7.86 -2.04 2.62
N ILE A 43 -8.62 -1.68 1.58
CA ILE A 43 -8.98 -2.63 0.54
C ILE A 43 -7.73 -3.22 -0.11
N VAL A 44 -6.72 -2.37 -0.34
CA VAL A 44 -5.45 -2.83 -0.93
C VAL A 44 -4.78 -3.87 -0.04
N TRP A 45 -4.55 -3.56 1.24
CA TRP A 45 -3.78 -4.48 2.07
C TRP A 45 -4.58 -5.70 2.53
N GLU A 46 -5.90 -5.64 2.52
CA GLU A 46 -6.75 -6.81 2.79
C GLU A 46 -6.91 -7.71 1.55
N SER A 47 -6.58 -7.19 0.37
CA SER A 47 -6.63 -7.96 -0.86
C SER A 47 -5.47 -8.95 -0.92
N SER A 48 -5.69 -10.09 -1.55
CA SER A 48 -4.62 -11.06 -1.80
C SER A 48 -3.83 -10.76 -3.06
N LEU A 49 -4.14 -9.67 -3.76
CA LEU A 49 -3.46 -9.30 -5.00
C LEU A 49 -2.11 -8.66 -4.72
N ASP A 50 -1.18 -8.81 -5.65
CA ASP A 50 0.15 -8.23 -5.56
C ASP A 50 0.14 -6.80 -6.12
N TYR A 51 0.32 -5.82 -5.24
CA TYR A 51 0.39 -4.40 -5.60
C TYR A 51 1.83 -3.87 -5.63
N SER A 52 2.84 -4.73 -5.66
CA SER A 52 4.24 -4.29 -5.57
C SER A 52 4.66 -3.35 -6.69
N SER A 53 4.04 -3.45 -7.87
CA SER A 53 4.31 -2.55 -8.99
C SER A 53 3.87 -1.11 -8.72
N TYR A 54 3.06 -0.88 -7.69
CA TYR A 54 2.57 0.45 -7.32
C TYR A 54 3.27 1.01 -6.08
N LEU A 55 4.42 0.46 -5.72
CA LEU A 55 5.15 0.89 -4.51
C LEU A 55 5.34 2.40 -4.46
N ASP A 56 5.67 3.04 -5.58
CA ASP A 56 5.91 4.48 -5.62
C ASP A 56 4.69 5.30 -5.22
N HIS A 57 3.50 4.84 -5.60
CA HIS A 57 2.25 5.52 -5.20
C HIS A 57 2.05 5.48 -3.69
N PHE A 58 2.30 4.33 -3.08
CA PHE A 58 2.13 4.18 -1.64
C PHE A 58 3.20 4.95 -0.87
N LEU A 59 4.43 5.01 -1.41
CA LEU A 59 5.49 5.83 -0.82
C LEU A 59 5.13 7.31 -0.84
N GLN A 60 4.54 7.79 -1.92
CA GLN A 60 4.10 9.18 -2.02
C GLN A 60 3.06 9.50 -0.97
N ILE A 61 2.08 8.63 -0.79
CA ILE A 61 1.06 8.79 0.25
C ILE A 61 1.68 8.78 1.63
N LEU A 62 2.61 7.86 1.88
CA LEU A 62 3.33 7.77 3.14
C LEU A 62 4.05 9.08 3.47
N GLN A 63 4.69 9.69 2.48
CA GLN A 63 5.47 10.91 2.66
C GLN A 63 4.62 12.17 2.79
N GLU A 64 3.54 12.27 2.01
CA GLU A 64 2.82 13.53 1.83
C GLU A 64 1.54 13.66 2.65
N ASP A 65 0.87 12.57 2.96
CA ASP A 65 -0.41 12.63 3.67
C ASP A 65 -0.22 12.75 5.18
N ASP A 66 -1.31 13.05 5.89
CA ASP A 66 -1.26 13.15 7.34
C ASP A 66 -0.98 11.77 7.97
N PHE A 67 -0.68 11.75 9.26
CA PHE A 67 -0.25 10.55 9.95
C PHE A 67 -1.25 9.39 9.82
N THR A 68 -2.55 9.66 9.91
CA THR A 68 -3.56 8.60 9.90
C THR A 68 -3.63 7.90 8.54
N VAL A 69 -3.56 8.66 7.46
CA VAL A 69 -3.51 8.11 6.10
C VAL A 69 -2.16 7.44 5.85
N ALA A 70 -1.08 8.09 6.27
CA ALA A 70 0.27 7.54 6.13
C ALA A 70 0.40 6.20 6.87
N PHE A 71 -0.24 6.06 8.02
CA PHE A 71 -0.25 4.80 8.78
C PHE A 71 -0.83 3.66 7.94
N GLU A 72 -1.97 3.90 7.27
CA GLU A 72 -2.57 2.88 6.41
C GLU A 72 -1.67 2.56 5.22
N ALA A 73 -1.01 3.58 4.64
CA ALA A 73 -0.07 3.37 3.56
C ALA A 73 1.13 2.53 4.02
N SER A 74 1.61 2.75 5.25
CA SER A 74 2.72 1.96 5.79
C SER A 74 2.34 0.49 5.93
N THR A 75 1.09 0.21 6.31
CA THR A 75 0.60 -1.16 6.39
C THR A 75 0.60 -1.83 5.02
N VAL A 76 0.16 -1.10 4.00
CA VAL A 76 0.24 -1.59 2.62
C VAL A 76 1.68 -1.94 2.25
N ILE A 77 2.62 -1.02 2.50
CA ILE A 77 4.02 -1.23 2.15
C ILE A 77 4.61 -2.43 2.89
N GLU A 78 4.31 -2.58 4.18
CA GLU A 78 4.76 -3.75 4.95
C GLU A 78 4.28 -5.06 4.30
N ASN A 79 3.06 -5.08 3.82
CA ASN A 79 2.50 -6.26 3.14
C ASN A 79 3.10 -6.50 1.76
N LEU A 80 3.70 -5.48 1.14
CA LEU A 80 4.36 -5.61 -0.16
C LEU A 80 5.77 -6.19 -0.03
N VAL A 81 6.40 -6.06 1.14
CA VAL A 81 7.82 -6.41 1.31
C VAL A 81 8.17 -7.80 0.76
N PRO A 82 7.38 -8.87 1.05
CA PRO A 82 7.72 -10.20 0.51
C PRO A 82 7.71 -10.30 -1.01
N HIS A 83 7.04 -9.36 -1.68
CA HIS A 83 6.88 -9.38 -3.15
C HIS A 83 7.82 -8.44 -3.88
N LEU A 84 8.62 -7.66 -3.14
CA LEU A 84 9.48 -6.65 -3.74
C LEU A 84 10.70 -7.28 -4.40
N MET A 85 11.08 -6.75 -5.57
CA MET A 85 12.33 -7.09 -6.23
C MET A 85 13.51 -6.45 -5.48
N PRO A 86 14.73 -7.00 -5.63
CA PRO A 86 15.90 -6.44 -4.92
C PRO A 86 16.11 -4.94 -5.16
N GLU A 87 15.85 -4.46 -6.38
CA GLU A 87 15.98 -3.03 -6.70
C GLU A 87 14.97 -2.19 -5.93
N GLN A 88 13.74 -2.69 -5.81
CA GLN A 88 12.69 -2.02 -5.04
C GLN A 88 13.05 -1.97 -3.56
N ARG A 89 13.59 -3.05 -3.02
CA ARG A 89 14.02 -3.12 -1.62
C ARG A 89 15.11 -2.10 -1.32
N THR A 90 16.10 -2.01 -2.21
CA THR A 90 17.19 -1.05 -2.05
C THR A 90 16.67 0.38 -2.08
N LYS A 91 15.83 0.70 -3.05
CA LYS A 91 15.22 2.02 -3.16
C LYS A 91 14.41 2.37 -1.92
N LEU A 92 13.58 1.44 -1.47
CA LEU A 92 12.74 1.65 -0.29
C LEU A 92 13.60 1.88 0.94
N THR A 93 14.62 1.05 1.17
CA THR A 93 15.53 1.19 2.30
C THR A 93 16.17 2.58 2.33
N ASN A 94 16.69 3.03 1.18
CA ASN A 94 17.35 4.32 1.08
C ASN A 94 16.41 5.48 1.40
N ILE A 95 15.18 5.42 0.90
CA ILE A 95 14.18 6.45 1.18
C ILE A 95 13.82 6.48 2.66
N LEU A 96 13.59 5.31 3.26
CA LEU A 96 13.14 5.23 4.65
C LEU A 96 14.22 5.68 5.64
N GLN A 97 15.49 5.52 5.30
CA GLN A 97 16.60 5.93 6.18
C GLN A 97 16.68 7.44 6.36
N ILE A 98 16.14 8.21 5.42
CA ILE A 98 16.17 9.67 5.48
C ILE A 98 14.77 10.27 5.64
N PHE A 99 13.84 9.50 6.18
CA PHE A 99 12.45 9.89 6.29
C PHE A 99 12.25 11.04 7.28
N PRO A 100 11.19 11.87 7.07
CA PRO A 100 10.87 12.96 8.01
C PRO A 100 10.62 12.46 9.42
N GLU A 101 10.99 13.28 10.40
CA GLU A 101 10.91 12.93 11.81
C GLU A 101 9.50 12.59 12.27
N ASP A 102 8.50 13.30 11.77
CA ASP A 102 7.11 13.09 12.17
C ASP A 102 6.55 11.71 11.74
N LYS A 103 7.20 11.06 10.79
CA LYS A 103 6.80 9.74 10.29
C LYS A 103 7.89 8.68 10.48
N LYS A 104 8.90 9.00 11.25
CA LYS A 104 10.04 8.11 11.45
C LYS A 104 9.62 6.77 12.04
N PHE A 105 8.64 6.76 12.93
CA PHE A 105 8.13 5.54 13.53
C PHE A 105 7.61 4.58 12.46
N LEU A 106 6.88 5.10 11.47
CA LEU A 106 6.35 4.29 10.38
C LEU A 106 7.48 3.74 9.51
N ALA A 107 8.47 4.59 9.22
CA ALA A 107 9.63 4.17 8.43
C ALA A 107 10.42 3.06 9.13
N GLU A 108 10.61 3.17 10.44
CA GLU A 108 11.33 2.17 11.23
C GLU A 108 10.63 0.82 11.22
N ASN A 109 9.30 0.80 11.29
CA ASN A 109 8.53 -0.44 11.22
C ASN A 109 8.70 -1.14 9.87
N ILE A 110 8.72 -0.39 8.78
CA ILE A 110 8.94 -0.96 7.45
C ILE A 110 10.37 -1.48 7.32
N LEU A 111 11.34 -0.72 7.82
CA LEU A 111 12.75 -1.15 7.79
C LEU A 111 12.94 -2.46 8.56
N GLU A 112 12.26 -2.60 9.70
CA GLU A 112 12.30 -3.83 10.46
C GLU A 112 11.75 -5.00 9.65
N GLU A 113 10.62 -4.81 8.97
CA GLU A 113 10.03 -5.84 8.11
C GLU A 113 10.98 -6.23 6.98
N LEU A 114 11.66 -5.24 6.37
CA LEU A 114 12.65 -5.51 5.34
C LEU A 114 13.80 -6.38 5.85
N SER A 115 14.22 -6.18 7.10
CA SER A 115 15.33 -6.95 7.67
C SER A 115 14.94 -8.42 7.88
N TYR A 116 13.69 -8.71 8.18
CA TYR A 116 13.22 -10.09 8.36
C TYR A 116 13.12 -10.85 7.04
N GLN A 117 13.00 -10.14 5.92
CA GLN A 117 12.82 -10.75 4.59
C GLN A 117 14.14 -10.97 3.86
N GLU A 118 15.24 -10.63 4.47
CA GLU A 118 16.56 -10.94 3.90
C GLU A 118 16.90 -12.43 4.10
#